data_49e68006a791e165c09283bd6b0ee659
#
_entry.id   49e68006a791e165c09283bd6b0ee659
#
_cell.length_a   1.000
_cell.length_b   1.000
_cell.length_c   1.000
_cell.angle_alpha   90.00
_cell.angle_beta   90.00
_cell.angle_gamma   90.00
#
_symmetry.space_group_name_H-M   'P 1'
#
loop_
_entity.id
_entity.type
_entity.pdbx_description
1 polymer ?
#
loop_
_entity_poly.entity_id
_entity_poly.type
_entity_poly.pdbx_seq_one_letter_code
_entity_poly.pdbx_strand_id
1 'polypeptide(L)'
;RVHDFAWFADPNWIVQKGELEFEKSNKKITLWSMYLPKNAKIWRSSIEYLHDSGYWYSQFFGEYPYNHITAVDGDMSAGGGMEYPNITVISRDNTKDLLEYVIMHEVGHNWLYGILGSNERDYPWMDEGLNEWSNIRYWEKKYSERNSQFIVQDFIQNKLGVGKNFNIQLYHYFQIPGIAKSKDRQPLNISSNENFNMTNYGQNYTRVAVMMRFLQHYLGEEKIDKINQEFYETWKFRHPQPEDYISIFKTYHDEDVSGFFDDMLNNATYIDYGIEKKGKDFYVTNHGTFNVPIEISYYDSNGNEIDRSWIRVDRNTVKLEVPKNSVHATIDPDQYMPDIYKANNVTKRKINPNFLFSIPNYHDIDINILPWFFSYNTYNGF
;
A
#
# COMPACT_ATOMS: atom_id res chain seq x y z
N ARG A 1 0.70 2.72 29.22
CA ARG A 1 -0.75 2.50 29.09
C ARG A 1 -0.98 1.60 27.89
N VAL A 2 -1.57 0.46 28.09
CA VAL A 2 -1.91 -0.54 27.06
C VAL A 2 -3.34 -1.02 27.31
N HIS A 3 -4.01 -1.53 26.29
CA HIS A 3 -5.39 -2.02 26.38
C HIS A 3 -5.47 -3.53 26.48
N ASP A 4 -4.37 -4.24 26.23
CA ASP A 4 -4.29 -5.70 26.29
C ASP A 4 -2.95 -6.15 26.87
N PHE A 5 -2.83 -7.46 27.18
CA PHE A 5 -1.62 -8.07 27.71
C PHE A 5 -1.48 -9.50 27.19
N ALA A 6 -0.33 -9.80 26.60
CA ALA A 6 0.03 -11.15 26.18
C ALA A 6 1.39 -11.56 26.75
N TRP A 7 1.59 -12.85 26.88
CA TRP A 7 2.89 -13.43 27.23
C TRP A 7 3.10 -14.75 26.50
N PHE A 8 4.35 -15.06 26.19
CA PHE A 8 4.74 -16.26 25.48
C PHE A 8 5.93 -16.91 26.21
N ALA A 9 6.04 -18.23 26.12
CA ALA A 9 7.14 -18.98 26.70
C ALA A 9 7.43 -20.26 25.92
N ASP A 10 8.70 -20.49 25.63
CA ASP A 10 9.21 -21.76 25.10
C ASP A 10 10.63 -21.99 25.65
N PRO A 11 10.96 -23.17 26.21
CA PRO A 11 12.28 -23.44 26.78
C PRO A 11 13.40 -23.53 25.72
N ASN A 12 13.07 -23.65 24.46
CA ASN A 12 14.01 -23.87 23.37
C ASN A 12 14.30 -22.60 22.53
N TRP A 13 13.71 -21.48 22.87
CA TRP A 13 13.93 -20.26 22.08
C TRP A 13 15.39 -19.81 22.08
N ILE A 14 15.85 -19.40 20.90
CA ILE A 14 16.98 -18.49 20.76
C ILE A 14 16.43 -17.09 21.04
N VAL A 15 17.10 -16.36 21.92
CA VAL A 15 16.73 -14.99 22.28
C VAL A 15 17.78 -14.05 21.74
N GLN A 16 17.38 -13.13 20.91
CA GLN A 16 18.22 -12.02 20.44
C GLN A 16 17.78 -10.71 21.07
N LYS A 17 18.74 -9.85 21.33
CA LYS A 17 18.52 -8.49 21.84
C LYS A 17 19.19 -7.46 20.94
N GLY A 18 18.50 -6.36 20.67
CA GLY A 18 19.00 -5.19 19.96
C GLY A 18 18.53 -3.91 20.65
N GLU A 19 18.85 -2.78 20.05
CA GLU A 19 18.48 -1.45 20.54
C GLU A 19 18.13 -0.56 19.35
N LEU A 20 17.09 0.25 19.52
CA LEU A 20 16.77 1.38 18.66
C LEU A 20 16.95 2.66 19.47
N GLU A 21 17.76 3.58 18.99
CA GLU A 21 18.05 4.86 19.67
C GLU A 21 17.52 6.03 18.84
N PHE A 22 16.81 6.93 19.50
CA PHE A 22 16.36 8.20 18.93
C PHE A 22 17.28 9.33 19.40
N GLU A 23 18.17 9.77 18.52
CA GLU A 23 19.19 10.80 18.85
C GLU A 23 18.58 12.09 19.41
N LYS A 24 17.43 12.53 18.88
CA LYS A 24 16.78 13.79 19.30
C LYS A 24 16.27 13.77 20.75
N SER A 25 15.74 12.64 21.19
CA SER A 25 15.15 12.48 22.53
C SER A 25 16.08 11.76 23.50
N ASN A 26 17.21 11.20 23.03
CA ASN A 26 18.06 10.26 23.76
C ASN A 26 17.32 9.02 24.27
N LYS A 27 16.21 8.69 23.66
CA LYS A 27 15.42 7.53 24.05
C LYS A 27 15.98 6.26 23.42
N LYS A 28 16.08 5.22 24.25
CA LYS A 28 16.51 3.87 23.85
C LYS A 28 15.38 2.90 24.03
N ILE A 29 15.13 2.11 23.02
CA ILE A 29 14.11 1.07 22.98
C ILE A 29 14.80 -0.27 22.85
N THR A 30 14.54 -1.19 23.76
CA THR A 30 15.08 -2.56 23.68
C THR A 30 14.28 -3.36 22.66
N LEU A 31 14.97 -4.01 21.74
CA LEU A 31 14.39 -4.91 20.76
C LEU A 31 14.65 -6.34 21.19
N TRP A 32 13.59 -7.16 21.19
CA TRP A 32 13.66 -8.58 21.52
C TRP A 32 13.13 -9.41 20.37
N SER A 33 13.86 -10.45 20.00
CA SER A 33 13.40 -11.48 19.08
C SER A 33 13.59 -12.85 19.70
N MET A 34 12.52 -13.64 19.73
CA MET A 34 12.48 -14.96 20.34
C MET A 34 11.98 -15.96 19.31
N TYR A 35 12.83 -16.93 18.91
CA TYR A 35 12.48 -17.87 17.86
C TYR A 35 13.07 -19.26 18.07
N LEU A 36 12.44 -20.28 17.48
CA LEU A 36 12.88 -21.66 17.56
C LEU A 36 14.15 -21.89 16.72
N PRO A 37 15.08 -22.74 17.18
CA PRO A 37 16.34 -23.05 16.45
C PRO A 37 16.12 -23.48 15.01
N LYS A 38 15.04 -24.23 14.71
CA LYS A 38 14.71 -24.68 13.36
C LYS A 38 14.40 -23.54 12.40
N ASN A 39 13.95 -22.37 12.90
CA ASN A 39 13.60 -21.18 12.13
C ASN A 39 14.74 -20.16 12.08
N ALA A 40 15.89 -20.43 12.72
CA ALA A 40 17.03 -19.51 12.82
C ALA A 40 17.56 -19.00 11.48
N LYS A 41 17.46 -19.80 10.41
CA LYS A 41 17.91 -19.36 9.06
C LYS A 41 17.16 -18.12 8.57
N ILE A 42 15.88 -17.98 8.93
CA ILE A 42 15.00 -16.89 8.51
C ILE A 42 15.02 -15.77 9.56
N TRP A 43 14.92 -16.14 10.84
CA TRP A 43 14.73 -15.23 11.96
C TRP A 43 15.99 -14.46 12.42
N ARG A 44 17.19 -14.88 12.07
CA ARG A 44 18.42 -14.23 12.55
C ARG A 44 18.53 -12.74 12.18
N SER A 45 17.78 -12.25 11.19
CA SER A 45 17.72 -10.83 10.82
C SER A 45 16.56 -10.08 11.47
N SER A 46 15.74 -10.72 12.29
CA SER A 46 14.53 -10.13 12.88
C SER A 46 14.78 -8.90 13.76
N ILE A 47 15.96 -8.77 14.39
CA ILE A 47 16.34 -7.55 15.13
C ILE A 47 16.45 -6.36 14.18
N GLU A 48 16.99 -6.52 12.97
CA GLU A 48 17.02 -5.49 11.94
C GLU A 48 15.59 -5.09 11.55
N TYR A 49 14.71 -6.06 11.33
CA TYR A 49 13.32 -5.80 10.97
C TYR A 49 12.55 -5.05 12.06
N LEU A 50 12.77 -5.41 13.33
CA LEU A 50 12.20 -4.70 14.49
C LEU A 50 12.73 -3.27 14.60
N HIS A 51 14.05 -3.09 14.39
CA HIS A 51 14.71 -1.78 14.40
C HIS A 51 14.09 -0.88 13.32
N ASP A 52 14.06 -1.33 12.09
CA ASP A 52 13.62 -0.53 10.96
C ASP A 52 12.12 -0.25 11.02
N SER A 53 11.31 -1.20 11.51
CA SER A 53 9.89 -0.99 11.76
C SER A 53 9.68 0.11 12.82
N GLY A 54 10.33 -0.01 13.98
CA GLY A 54 10.26 0.98 15.03
C GLY A 54 10.74 2.37 14.58
N TYR A 55 11.79 2.42 13.76
CA TYR A 55 12.32 3.66 13.21
C TYR A 55 11.35 4.32 12.24
N TRP A 56 10.91 3.61 11.18
CA TRP A 56 10.08 4.21 10.13
C TRP A 56 8.69 4.60 10.61
N TYR A 57 8.03 3.77 11.42
CA TYR A 57 6.74 4.15 12.00
C TYR A 57 6.86 5.37 12.93
N SER A 58 7.98 5.49 13.64
CA SER A 58 8.25 6.71 14.42
C SER A 58 8.43 7.96 13.54
N GLN A 59 8.98 7.80 12.32
CA GLN A 59 9.09 8.92 11.38
C GLN A 59 7.71 9.26 10.77
N PHE A 60 6.88 8.27 10.47
CA PHE A 60 5.57 8.48 9.83
C PHE A 60 4.53 9.10 10.76
N PHE A 61 4.52 8.69 12.02
CA PHE A 61 3.49 9.08 12.98
C PHE A 61 4.05 9.87 14.15
N GLY A 62 5.04 9.34 14.85
CA GLY A 62 5.62 9.95 16.03
C GLY A 62 6.41 8.93 16.85
N GLU A 63 7.30 9.40 17.69
CA GLU A 63 8.25 8.54 18.42
C GLU A 63 7.54 7.49 19.27
N TYR A 64 7.98 6.24 19.17
CA TYR A 64 7.47 5.12 19.93
C TYR A 64 7.51 5.37 21.44
N PRO A 65 6.39 5.31 22.17
CA PRO A 65 6.35 5.78 23.54
C PRO A 65 6.83 4.75 24.57
N TYR A 66 6.87 3.47 24.22
CA TYR A 66 7.23 2.39 25.16
C TYR A 66 8.75 2.10 25.17
N ASN A 67 9.18 1.16 26.03
CA ASN A 67 10.59 0.88 26.26
C ASN A 67 11.13 -0.35 25.51
N HIS A 68 10.24 -1.12 24.87
CA HIS A 68 10.63 -2.31 24.11
C HIS A 68 9.68 -2.61 22.98
N ILE A 69 10.17 -3.34 21.99
CA ILE A 69 9.40 -3.99 20.93
C ILE A 69 9.88 -5.44 20.87
N THR A 70 8.93 -6.39 20.82
CA THR A 70 9.25 -7.81 20.83
C THR A 70 8.55 -8.53 19.69
N ALA A 71 9.26 -9.41 18.97
CA ALA A 71 8.68 -10.38 18.05
C ALA A 71 8.96 -11.81 18.54
N VAL A 72 7.93 -12.64 18.46
CA VAL A 72 7.95 -14.02 18.93
C VAL A 72 7.56 -14.97 17.81
N ASP A 73 8.39 -15.99 17.58
CA ASP A 73 8.07 -17.10 16.67
C ASP A 73 7.04 -18.01 17.37
N GLY A 74 5.81 -17.97 16.90
CA GLY A 74 4.69 -18.72 17.44
C GLY A 74 3.99 -19.59 16.40
N ASP A 75 3.02 -20.36 16.85
CA ASP A 75 2.15 -21.18 16.02
C ASP A 75 0.74 -20.63 16.08
N MET A 76 0.25 -20.11 14.97
CA MET A 76 -1.08 -19.56 14.85
C MET A 76 -1.87 -20.29 13.77
N SER A 77 -3.08 -20.71 14.08
CA SER A 77 -3.94 -21.43 13.13
C SER A 77 -4.41 -20.58 11.97
N ALA A 78 -4.47 -19.26 12.17
CA ALA A 78 -4.88 -18.31 11.13
C ALA A 78 -3.75 -17.91 10.16
N GLY A 79 -2.47 -18.21 10.51
CA GLY A 79 -1.31 -17.68 9.79
C GLY A 79 -1.07 -16.19 10.06
N GLY A 80 -0.07 -15.58 9.39
CA GLY A 80 0.26 -14.16 9.57
C GLY A 80 0.88 -13.86 10.93
N GLY A 81 0.36 -12.88 11.63
CA GLY A 81 0.79 -12.47 12.96
C GLY A 81 -0.39 -12.05 13.83
N MET A 82 -0.06 -11.54 15.03
CA MET A 82 -1.00 -10.93 15.95
C MET A 82 -0.29 -9.86 16.77
N GLU A 83 -0.90 -8.72 16.82
CA GLU A 83 -0.36 -7.41 17.23
C GLU A 83 -0.50 -7.07 18.72
N TYR A 84 -0.37 -8.01 19.62
CA TYR A 84 -0.45 -7.67 21.05
C TYR A 84 0.49 -6.53 21.42
N PRO A 85 0.05 -5.59 22.31
CA PRO A 85 0.84 -4.42 22.64
C PRO A 85 2.27 -4.72 23.09
N ASN A 86 3.24 -4.18 22.37
CA ASN A 86 4.69 -4.33 22.58
C ASN A 86 5.27 -5.73 22.35
N ILE A 87 4.45 -6.74 22.10
CA ILE A 87 4.87 -8.11 21.83
C ILE A 87 3.99 -8.72 20.74
N THR A 88 4.55 -8.89 19.56
CA THR A 88 3.85 -9.50 18.45
C THR A 88 4.24 -10.95 18.27
N VAL A 89 3.29 -11.82 17.99
CA VAL A 89 3.55 -13.22 17.63
C VAL A 89 3.45 -13.38 16.12
N ILE A 90 4.46 -14.01 15.53
CA ILE A 90 4.55 -14.24 14.08
C ILE A 90 4.43 -15.74 13.83
N SER A 91 3.51 -16.11 12.95
CA SER A 91 3.31 -17.50 12.56
C SER A 91 4.49 -18.03 11.74
N ARG A 92 4.59 -19.36 11.73
CA ARG A 92 5.73 -20.10 11.18
C ARG A 92 5.80 -20.04 9.66
N ASP A 93 5.99 -18.97 9.04
CA ASP A 93 6.21 -19.06 7.62
C ASP A 93 7.48 -18.32 7.19
N ASN A 94 8.31 -18.98 6.39
CA ASN A 94 8.37 -18.67 5.03
C ASN A 94 9.73 -18.16 4.54
N THR A 95 9.74 -17.14 3.79
CA THR A 95 10.92 -16.46 3.28
C THR A 95 11.31 -15.34 4.22
N LYS A 96 12.53 -14.84 4.06
CA LYS A 96 12.99 -13.68 4.85
C LYS A 96 12.10 -12.45 4.62
N ASP A 97 11.73 -12.21 3.36
CA ASP A 97 10.98 -11.03 2.97
C ASP A 97 9.56 -11.06 3.54
N LEU A 98 8.94 -12.26 3.58
CA LEU A 98 7.63 -12.41 4.20
C LEU A 98 7.71 -12.26 5.73
N LEU A 99 8.76 -12.81 6.36
CA LEU A 99 8.97 -12.60 7.80
C LEU A 99 9.16 -11.11 8.11
N GLU A 100 9.96 -10.39 7.32
CA GLU A 100 10.14 -8.96 7.49
C GLU A 100 8.82 -8.21 7.34
N TYR A 101 8.06 -8.55 6.29
CA TYR A 101 6.76 -7.93 6.05
C TYR A 101 5.79 -8.14 7.22
N VAL A 102 5.67 -9.37 7.73
CA VAL A 102 4.76 -9.65 8.84
C VAL A 102 5.26 -8.98 10.12
N ILE A 103 6.58 -9.02 10.44
CA ILE A 103 7.13 -8.29 11.60
C ILE A 103 6.81 -6.79 11.50
N MET A 104 7.04 -6.20 10.34
CA MET A 104 6.78 -4.77 10.10
C MET A 104 5.29 -4.45 10.28
N HIS A 105 4.40 -5.27 9.74
CA HIS A 105 2.95 -5.11 9.85
C HIS A 105 2.51 -5.16 11.32
N GLU A 106 2.87 -6.21 12.03
CA GLU A 106 2.48 -6.39 13.43
C GLU A 106 3.10 -5.36 14.38
N VAL A 107 4.31 -4.89 14.08
CA VAL A 107 4.92 -3.79 14.83
C VAL A 107 4.19 -2.47 14.57
N GLY A 108 3.72 -2.25 13.34
CA GLY A 108 2.97 -1.06 12.94
C GLY A 108 1.68 -0.87 13.75
N HIS A 109 1.01 -1.95 14.09
CA HIS A 109 -0.17 -1.94 14.93
C HIS A 109 0.08 -1.40 16.36
N ASN A 110 1.33 -1.31 16.82
CA ASN A 110 1.60 -0.58 18.06
C ASN A 110 1.20 0.90 17.97
N TRP A 111 1.27 1.50 16.77
CA TRP A 111 0.78 2.87 16.53
C TRP A 111 -0.70 2.90 16.19
N LEU A 112 -1.12 2.12 15.20
CA LEU A 112 -2.43 2.23 14.54
C LEU A 112 -3.56 1.44 15.23
N TYR A 113 -3.26 0.74 16.32
CA TYR A 113 -4.21 0.06 17.18
C TYR A 113 -3.82 0.23 18.65
N GLY A 114 -2.56 -0.05 18.99
CA GLY A 114 -2.11 -0.04 20.37
C GLY A 114 -2.09 1.34 21.02
N ILE A 115 -1.65 2.38 20.31
CA ILE A 115 -1.52 3.77 20.78
C ILE A 115 -2.71 4.61 20.34
N LEU A 116 -3.05 4.53 19.06
CA LEU A 116 -4.24 5.15 18.47
C LEU A 116 -5.38 4.14 18.56
N GLY A 117 -6.03 4.02 19.72
CA GLY A 117 -6.98 2.97 20.03
C GLY A 117 -8.30 3.09 19.25
N SER A 118 -8.26 3.03 17.93
CA SER A 118 -9.43 2.97 17.07
C SER A 118 -10.26 1.71 17.31
N ASN A 119 -11.53 1.74 16.98
CA ASN A 119 -12.41 0.58 17.07
C ASN A 119 -12.20 -0.33 15.85
N GLU A 120 -11.29 -1.29 15.94
CA GLU A 120 -10.95 -2.25 14.88
C GLU A 120 -12.14 -3.08 14.41
N ARG A 121 -13.13 -3.28 15.28
CA ARG A 121 -14.34 -4.05 14.98
C ARG A 121 -15.26 -3.31 14.03
N ASP A 122 -15.48 -2.03 14.28
CA ASP A 122 -16.41 -1.21 13.51
C ASP A 122 -15.73 -0.49 12.35
N TYR A 123 -14.43 -0.19 12.50
CA TYR A 123 -13.63 0.53 11.49
C TYR A 123 -12.30 -0.17 11.22
N PRO A 124 -12.30 -1.42 10.72
CA PRO A 124 -11.07 -2.19 10.52
C PRO A 124 -10.08 -1.51 9.56
N TRP A 125 -10.55 -0.62 8.70
CA TRP A 125 -9.71 0.15 7.79
C TRP A 125 -8.75 1.13 8.49
N MET A 126 -9.12 1.64 9.69
CA MET A 126 -8.26 2.55 10.47
C MET A 126 -7.07 1.84 11.07
N ASP A 127 -7.24 0.60 11.41
CA ASP A 127 -6.21 -0.28 11.92
C ASP A 127 -5.42 -0.90 10.75
N GLU A 128 -6.02 -1.79 10.02
CA GLU A 128 -5.39 -2.60 8.99
C GLU A 128 -4.99 -1.80 7.75
N GLY A 129 -5.88 -0.92 7.29
CA GLY A 129 -5.69 -0.21 6.03
C GLY A 129 -4.62 0.88 6.10
N LEU A 130 -4.61 1.66 7.17
CA LEU A 130 -3.57 2.67 7.39
C LEU A 130 -2.23 2.00 7.69
N ASN A 131 -2.25 0.84 8.35
CA ASN A 131 -1.07 0.04 8.60
C ASN A 131 -0.50 -0.51 7.28
N GLU A 132 -1.33 -1.10 6.43
CA GLU A 132 -0.91 -1.64 5.15
C GLU A 132 -0.37 -0.57 4.19
N TRP A 133 -0.96 0.62 4.19
CA TRP A 133 -0.39 1.77 3.49
C TRP A 133 0.99 2.15 4.05
N SER A 134 1.17 2.12 5.37
CA SER A 134 2.46 2.40 6.01
C SER A 134 3.51 1.33 5.68
N ASN A 135 3.08 0.08 5.48
CA ASN A 135 3.94 -1.00 5.01
C ASN A 135 4.48 -0.72 3.59
N ILE A 136 3.63 -0.21 2.68
CA ILE A 136 4.08 0.21 1.35
C ILE A 136 5.15 1.29 1.49
N ARG A 137 4.93 2.30 2.32
CA ARG A 137 5.88 3.40 2.57
C ARG A 137 7.20 2.91 3.15
N TYR A 138 7.14 2.03 4.15
CA TYR A 138 8.33 1.40 4.73
C TYR A 138 9.17 0.71 3.65
N TRP A 139 8.51 -0.11 2.83
CA TRP A 139 9.18 -0.89 1.78
C TRP A 139 9.84 0.00 0.73
N GLU A 140 9.17 1.06 0.31
CA GLU A 140 9.72 2.05 -0.61
C GLU A 140 10.91 2.81 -0.02
N LYS A 141 10.88 3.14 1.27
CA LYS A 141 12.00 3.82 1.96
C LYS A 141 13.21 2.91 2.14
N LYS A 142 13.00 1.67 2.52
CA LYS A 142 14.10 0.73 2.78
C LYS A 142 14.72 0.17 1.50
N TYR A 143 13.93 -0.15 0.50
CA TYR A 143 14.36 -0.91 -0.67
C TYR A 143 14.36 -0.14 -1.98
N SER A 144 14.23 1.18 -1.95
CA SER A 144 14.11 2.03 -3.13
C SER A 144 13.17 1.48 -4.23
N GLU A 145 12.30 2.23 -4.72
CA GLU A 145 11.06 2.09 -5.50
C GLU A 145 10.81 0.84 -6.35
N ARG A 146 11.80 0.05 -6.76
CA ARG A 146 11.60 -0.97 -7.81
C ARG A 146 12.19 -2.35 -7.56
N ASN A 147 12.89 -2.57 -6.46
CA ASN A 147 13.65 -3.81 -6.25
C ASN A 147 13.14 -4.68 -5.09
N SER A 148 11.91 -4.49 -4.63
CA SER A 148 11.38 -5.36 -3.58
C SER A 148 11.09 -6.75 -4.14
N GLN A 149 11.84 -7.72 -3.67
CA GLN A 149 11.71 -9.14 -4.04
C GLN A 149 10.50 -9.82 -3.37
N PHE A 150 9.51 -9.02 -3.00
CA PHE A 150 8.33 -9.48 -2.29
C PHE A 150 7.60 -10.58 -3.09
N ILE A 151 7.51 -11.78 -2.54
CA ILE A 151 6.74 -12.94 -3.03
C ILE A 151 7.44 -13.83 -4.09
N VAL A 152 8.41 -13.36 -4.84
CA VAL A 152 9.08 -14.23 -5.84
C VAL A 152 10.33 -14.86 -5.24
N GLN A 153 10.40 -16.18 -5.22
CA GLN A 153 11.58 -16.89 -4.69
C GLN A 153 12.85 -16.46 -5.41
N ASP A 154 13.91 -16.15 -4.68
CA ASP A 154 15.24 -15.73 -5.16
C ASP A 154 15.75 -16.57 -6.36
N PHE A 155 15.48 -17.87 -6.34
CA PHE A 155 15.89 -18.77 -7.42
C PHE A 155 15.22 -18.45 -8.76
N ILE A 156 13.89 -18.20 -8.73
CA ILE A 156 13.10 -17.89 -9.93
C ILE A 156 13.50 -16.53 -10.46
N GLN A 157 13.68 -15.57 -9.57
CA GLN A 157 14.05 -14.20 -9.89
C GLN A 157 15.47 -14.11 -10.48
N ASN A 158 16.45 -14.74 -9.82
CA ASN A 158 17.85 -14.66 -10.23
C ASN A 158 18.17 -15.50 -11.48
N LYS A 159 17.50 -16.65 -11.65
CA LYS A 159 17.76 -17.54 -12.79
C LYS A 159 16.88 -17.29 -14.01
N LEU A 160 15.64 -16.89 -13.80
CA LEU A 160 14.68 -16.72 -14.89
C LEU A 160 14.30 -15.27 -15.16
N GLY A 161 14.78 -14.33 -14.33
CA GLY A 161 14.45 -12.90 -14.47
C GLY A 161 12.98 -12.56 -14.19
N VAL A 162 12.21 -13.53 -13.70
CA VAL A 162 10.77 -13.38 -13.44
C VAL A 162 10.56 -12.57 -12.17
N GLY A 163 9.74 -11.56 -12.24
CA GLY A 163 9.34 -10.79 -11.07
C GLY A 163 10.34 -9.75 -10.58
N LYS A 164 11.39 -9.43 -11.33
CA LYS A 164 12.38 -8.39 -10.92
C LYS A 164 11.78 -7.02 -10.61
N ASN A 165 10.63 -6.71 -11.17
CA ASN A 165 9.93 -5.44 -10.97
C ASN A 165 8.66 -5.62 -10.13
N PHE A 166 8.46 -6.77 -9.51
CA PHE A 166 7.30 -7.00 -8.66
C PHE A 166 7.56 -6.36 -7.30
N ASN A 167 6.82 -5.33 -6.99
CA ASN A 167 6.88 -4.64 -5.72
C ASN A 167 5.57 -4.82 -4.92
N ILE A 168 5.58 -4.43 -3.66
CA ILE A 168 4.42 -4.53 -2.77
C ILE A 168 3.21 -3.76 -3.31
N GLN A 169 3.43 -2.62 -3.94
CA GLN A 169 2.37 -1.83 -4.55
C GLN A 169 1.65 -2.61 -5.66
N LEU A 170 2.41 -3.27 -6.56
CA LEU A 170 1.83 -4.12 -7.60
C LEU A 170 1.01 -5.27 -7.02
N TYR A 171 1.46 -5.88 -5.93
CA TYR A 171 0.71 -6.92 -5.23
C TYR A 171 -0.70 -6.45 -4.85
N HIS A 172 -0.82 -5.26 -4.28
CA HIS A 172 -2.11 -4.69 -3.93
C HIS A 172 -2.93 -4.30 -5.16
N TYR A 173 -2.31 -3.68 -6.16
CA TYR A 173 -3.00 -3.28 -7.39
C TYR A 173 -3.61 -4.44 -8.16
N PHE A 174 -3.00 -5.63 -8.16
CA PHE A 174 -3.55 -6.81 -8.83
C PHE A 174 -4.92 -7.23 -8.28
N GLN A 175 -5.20 -6.95 -7.04
CA GLN A 175 -6.45 -7.34 -6.40
C GLN A 175 -7.62 -6.40 -6.76
N ILE A 176 -7.33 -5.12 -7.03
CA ILE A 176 -8.34 -4.08 -7.23
C ILE A 176 -9.31 -4.37 -8.38
N PRO A 177 -8.88 -4.73 -9.61
CA PRO A 177 -9.82 -5.00 -10.71
C PRO A 177 -10.77 -6.16 -10.43
N GLY A 178 -10.29 -7.21 -9.76
CA GLY A 178 -11.13 -8.36 -9.37
C GLY A 178 -12.21 -7.96 -8.36
N ILE A 179 -11.82 -7.19 -7.35
CA ILE A 179 -12.73 -6.67 -6.32
C ILE A 179 -13.75 -5.71 -6.96
N ALA A 180 -13.30 -4.78 -7.79
CA ALA A 180 -14.17 -3.78 -8.42
C ALA A 180 -15.24 -4.39 -9.33
N LYS A 181 -14.98 -5.55 -9.91
CA LYS A 181 -15.92 -6.29 -10.75
C LYS A 181 -16.84 -7.26 -9.99
N SER A 182 -16.58 -7.50 -8.71
CA SER A 182 -17.44 -8.33 -7.89
C SER A 182 -18.83 -7.71 -7.77
N LYS A 183 -19.85 -8.56 -7.87
CA LYS A 183 -21.25 -8.15 -7.63
C LYS A 183 -21.55 -7.92 -6.15
N ASP A 184 -20.74 -8.53 -5.27
CA ASP A 184 -20.93 -8.53 -3.82
C ASP A 184 -20.03 -7.47 -3.14
N ARG A 185 -19.69 -6.39 -3.85
CA ARG A 185 -18.88 -5.29 -3.30
C ARG A 185 -19.61 -4.65 -2.13
N GLN A 186 -18.84 -4.36 -1.09
CA GLN A 186 -19.30 -3.66 0.09
C GLN A 186 -18.51 -2.37 0.32
N PRO A 187 -19.10 -1.37 1.01
CA PRO A 187 -18.35 -0.25 1.57
C PRO A 187 -17.28 -0.75 2.55
N LEU A 188 -16.28 0.07 2.82
CA LEU A 188 -15.27 -0.21 3.85
C LEU A 188 -15.74 0.17 5.26
N ASN A 189 -16.58 1.18 5.37
CA ASN A 189 -17.07 1.70 6.64
C ASN A 189 -18.23 0.86 7.18
N ILE A 190 -17.98 -0.43 7.36
CA ILE A 190 -18.90 -1.41 7.95
C ILE A 190 -18.18 -2.23 9.00
N SER A 191 -18.91 -2.72 9.99
CA SER A 191 -18.34 -3.62 11.01
C SER A 191 -17.76 -4.89 10.39
N SER A 192 -16.68 -5.39 10.96
CA SER A 192 -16.03 -6.65 10.55
C SER A 192 -17.00 -7.83 10.43
N ASN A 193 -18.05 -7.85 11.28
CA ASN A 193 -19.07 -8.91 11.28
C ASN A 193 -20.06 -8.82 10.10
N GLU A 194 -20.10 -7.68 9.40
CA GLU A 194 -21.03 -7.44 8.30
C GLU A 194 -20.41 -7.76 6.94
N ASN A 195 -19.15 -8.14 6.92
CA ASN A 195 -18.47 -8.55 5.67
C ASN A 195 -19.03 -9.90 5.18
N PHE A 196 -19.44 -9.94 3.94
CA PHE A 196 -20.01 -11.14 3.31
C PHE A 196 -19.02 -12.30 3.20
N ASN A 197 -17.74 -11.98 3.06
CA ASN A 197 -16.67 -12.96 2.89
C ASN A 197 -15.29 -12.33 3.13
N MET A 198 -14.26 -13.17 3.19
CA MET A 198 -12.87 -12.74 3.42
C MET A 198 -12.33 -11.79 2.34
N THR A 199 -12.83 -11.87 1.10
CA THR A 199 -12.43 -10.94 0.03
C THR A 199 -12.91 -9.53 0.34
N ASN A 200 -14.13 -9.36 0.84
CA ASN A 200 -14.63 -8.06 1.27
C ASN A 200 -13.90 -7.53 2.50
N TYR A 201 -13.64 -8.39 3.49
CA TYR A 201 -12.83 -8.01 4.65
C TYR A 201 -11.41 -7.57 4.22
N GLY A 202 -10.77 -8.32 3.33
CA GLY A 202 -9.43 -8.01 2.80
C GLY A 202 -9.31 -6.66 2.06
N GLN A 203 -10.45 -6.05 1.66
CA GLN A 203 -10.43 -4.70 1.10
C GLN A 203 -10.02 -3.63 2.12
N ASN A 204 -10.24 -3.87 3.42
CA ASN A 204 -9.77 -2.97 4.47
C ASN A 204 -8.26 -2.79 4.43
N TYR A 205 -7.51 -3.81 4.04
CA TYR A 205 -6.08 -3.74 3.77
C TYR A 205 -5.78 -3.11 2.41
N THR A 206 -6.10 -3.83 1.36
CA THR A 206 -5.65 -3.55 -0.01
C THR A 206 -6.22 -2.25 -0.59
N ARG A 207 -7.55 -2.05 -0.52
CA ARG A 207 -8.18 -0.88 -1.11
C ARG A 207 -7.76 0.40 -0.39
N VAL A 208 -7.71 0.38 0.93
CA VAL A 208 -7.27 1.54 1.72
C VAL A 208 -5.81 1.85 1.43
N ALA A 209 -4.93 0.84 1.42
CA ALA A 209 -3.52 1.05 1.16
C ALA A 209 -3.25 1.74 -0.18
N VAL A 210 -3.87 1.27 -1.27
CA VAL A 210 -3.66 1.88 -2.61
C VAL A 210 -4.32 3.24 -2.75
N MET A 211 -5.48 3.45 -2.12
CA MET A 211 -6.17 4.75 -2.13
C MET A 211 -5.39 5.80 -1.33
N MET A 212 -4.89 5.45 -0.16
CA MET A 212 -4.04 6.34 0.65
C MET A 212 -2.69 6.60 -0.04
N ARG A 213 -2.14 5.61 -0.75
CA ARG A 213 -0.92 5.79 -1.53
C ARG A 213 -1.13 6.77 -2.69
N PHE A 214 -2.27 6.69 -3.36
CA PHE A 214 -2.68 7.66 -4.38
C PHE A 214 -2.88 9.07 -3.77
N LEU A 215 -3.57 9.17 -2.63
CA LEU A 215 -3.76 10.44 -1.94
C LEU A 215 -2.43 11.07 -1.50
N GLN A 216 -1.47 10.24 -1.04
CA GLN A 216 -0.10 10.68 -0.73
C GLN A 216 0.62 11.24 -1.96
N HIS A 217 0.49 10.60 -3.12
CA HIS A 217 1.06 11.11 -4.37
C HIS A 217 0.46 12.47 -4.75
N TYR A 218 -0.86 12.61 -4.63
CA TYR A 218 -1.56 13.85 -4.94
C TYR A 218 -1.20 15.01 -3.98
N LEU A 219 -1.18 14.76 -2.67
CA LEU A 219 -0.95 15.80 -1.66
C LEU A 219 0.54 16.09 -1.40
N GLY A 220 1.41 15.15 -1.73
CA GLY A 220 2.82 15.16 -1.39
C GLY A 220 3.13 14.55 -0.02
N GLU A 221 4.26 13.86 0.06
CA GLU A 221 4.68 13.10 1.24
C GLU A 221 4.82 13.97 2.49
N GLU A 222 5.45 15.15 2.38
CA GLU A 222 5.67 16.05 3.52
C GLU A 222 4.36 16.48 4.20
N LYS A 223 3.31 16.75 3.40
CA LYS A 223 2.00 17.13 3.93
C LYS A 223 1.35 15.95 4.64
N ILE A 224 1.42 14.77 4.06
CA ILE A 224 0.92 13.54 4.66
C ILE A 224 1.61 13.23 5.99
N ASP A 225 2.92 13.39 6.07
CA ASP A 225 3.66 13.18 7.33
C ASP A 225 3.21 14.14 8.43
N LYS A 226 3.00 15.41 8.10
CA LYS A 226 2.47 16.39 9.04
C LYS A 226 1.06 16.02 9.53
N ILE A 227 0.19 15.56 8.64
CA ILE A 227 -1.17 15.10 8.99
C ILE A 227 -1.09 13.91 9.95
N ASN A 228 -0.29 12.90 9.64
CA ASN A 228 -0.15 11.72 10.47
C ASN A 228 0.46 12.04 11.85
N GLN A 229 1.48 12.92 11.88
CA GLN A 229 2.11 13.35 13.13
C GLN A 229 1.14 14.16 14.00
N GLU A 230 0.33 15.04 13.40
CA GLU A 230 -0.72 15.75 14.14
C GLU A 230 -1.80 14.80 14.65
N PHE A 231 -2.22 13.83 13.84
CA PHE A 231 -3.16 12.79 14.26
C PHE A 231 -2.62 12.02 15.46
N TYR A 232 -1.37 11.54 15.37
CA TYR A 232 -0.73 10.83 16.46
C TYR A 232 -0.62 11.68 17.73
N GLU A 233 -0.12 12.91 17.64
CA GLU A 233 0.04 13.79 18.81
C GLU A 233 -1.28 14.14 19.48
N THR A 234 -2.34 14.33 18.70
CA THR A 234 -3.67 14.67 19.19
C THR A 234 -4.36 13.48 19.83
N TRP A 235 -4.22 12.30 19.25
CA TRP A 235 -5.05 11.14 19.58
C TRP A 235 -4.31 10.00 20.27
N LYS A 236 -2.99 10.07 20.44
CA LYS A 236 -2.26 9.01 21.15
C LYS A 236 -2.85 8.74 22.53
N PHE A 237 -3.04 7.48 22.85
CA PHE A 237 -3.69 6.96 24.06
C PHE A 237 -5.16 7.37 24.23
N ARG A 238 -5.82 7.66 23.15
CA ARG A 238 -7.26 7.95 23.05
C ARG A 238 -7.90 6.97 22.05
N HIS A 239 -9.19 7.22 21.74
CA HIS A 239 -10.00 6.37 20.87
C HIS A 239 -10.56 7.17 19.70
N PRO A 240 -9.75 7.48 18.67
CA PRO A 240 -10.20 8.27 17.53
C PRO A 240 -11.24 7.51 16.70
N GLN A 241 -12.14 8.28 16.11
CA GLN A 241 -13.10 7.80 15.12
C GLN A 241 -12.65 8.21 13.71
N PRO A 242 -13.24 7.66 12.64
CA PRO A 242 -12.93 8.04 11.26
C PRO A 242 -12.92 9.54 11.00
N GLU A 243 -13.91 10.24 11.56
CA GLU A 243 -14.08 11.70 11.39
C GLU A 243 -12.93 12.49 12.02
N ASP A 244 -12.32 11.97 13.06
CA ASP A 244 -11.18 12.62 13.74
C ASP A 244 -9.95 12.63 12.82
N TYR A 245 -9.67 11.52 12.12
CA TYR A 245 -8.59 11.43 11.14
C TYR A 245 -8.88 12.30 9.92
N ILE A 246 -10.08 12.20 9.36
CA ILE A 246 -10.52 12.96 8.18
C ILE A 246 -10.49 14.47 8.47
N SER A 247 -10.87 14.89 9.67
CA SER A 247 -10.91 16.32 10.04
C SER A 247 -9.53 16.97 9.99
N ILE A 248 -8.47 16.23 10.31
CA ILE A 248 -7.10 16.75 10.24
C ILE A 248 -6.69 17.04 8.78
N PHE A 249 -7.06 16.17 7.84
CA PHE A 249 -6.82 16.45 6.42
C PHE A 249 -7.40 17.79 5.98
N LYS A 250 -8.58 18.16 6.47
CA LYS A 250 -9.24 19.44 6.14
C LYS A 250 -8.45 20.65 6.60
N THR A 251 -7.65 20.54 7.65
CA THR A 251 -6.81 21.65 8.11
C THR A 251 -5.58 21.89 7.23
N TYR A 252 -5.15 20.88 6.47
CA TYR A 252 -3.94 20.93 5.64
C TYR A 252 -4.20 21.09 4.15
N HIS A 253 -5.45 20.97 3.71
CA HIS A 253 -5.80 21.01 2.31
C HIS A 253 -7.00 21.92 2.06
N ASP A 254 -6.84 22.90 1.15
CA ASP A 254 -7.88 23.87 0.80
C ASP A 254 -9.05 23.23 0.04
N GLU A 255 -8.78 22.11 -0.66
CA GLU A 255 -9.81 21.35 -1.36
C GLU A 255 -10.54 20.40 -0.40
N ASP A 256 -11.83 20.16 -0.68
CA ASP A 256 -12.63 19.21 0.09
C ASP A 256 -12.14 17.76 -0.15
N VAL A 257 -11.41 17.21 0.82
CA VAL A 257 -11.02 15.79 0.83
C VAL A 257 -12.12 14.89 1.40
N SER A 258 -13.22 15.47 1.92
CA SER A 258 -14.34 14.69 2.46
C SER A 258 -14.97 13.79 1.39
N GLY A 259 -15.13 14.31 0.17
CA GLY A 259 -15.65 13.53 -0.95
C GLY A 259 -14.76 12.34 -1.28
N PHE A 260 -13.44 12.48 -1.17
CA PHE A 260 -12.51 11.36 -1.37
C PHE A 260 -12.72 10.26 -0.32
N PHE A 261 -12.76 10.62 0.96
CA PHE A 261 -12.99 9.66 2.03
C PHE A 261 -14.39 9.07 2.00
N ASP A 262 -15.42 9.86 1.67
CA ASP A 262 -16.78 9.35 1.53
C ASP A 262 -16.87 8.30 0.42
N ASP A 263 -16.34 8.59 -0.77
CA ASP A 263 -16.30 7.64 -1.87
C ASP A 263 -15.44 6.40 -1.56
N MET A 264 -14.33 6.56 -0.84
CA MET A 264 -13.47 5.44 -0.45
C MET A 264 -14.15 4.52 0.57
N LEU A 265 -14.79 5.11 1.59
CA LEU A 265 -15.24 4.39 2.78
C LEU A 265 -16.71 3.96 2.72
N ASN A 266 -17.59 4.87 2.31
CA ASN A 266 -19.03 4.67 2.41
C ASN A 266 -19.67 4.16 1.11
N ASN A 267 -18.92 4.19 0.02
CA ASN A 267 -19.41 3.77 -1.30
C ASN A 267 -18.60 2.60 -1.86
N ALA A 268 -19.28 1.67 -2.53
CA ALA A 268 -18.62 0.58 -3.26
C ALA A 268 -18.15 1.08 -4.66
N THR A 269 -17.48 2.23 -4.68
CA THR A 269 -17.04 2.94 -5.89
C THR A 269 -15.70 2.41 -6.41
N TYR A 270 -15.38 2.74 -7.66
CA TYR A 270 -14.09 2.45 -8.28
C TYR A 270 -13.67 3.57 -9.24
N ILE A 271 -12.37 3.67 -9.47
CA ILE A 271 -11.75 4.62 -10.40
C ILE A 271 -11.59 3.93 -11.75
N ASP A 272 -12.02 4.60 -12.81
CA ASP A 272 -11.83 4.19 -14.21
C ASP A 272 -11.86 5.45 -15.10
N TYR A 273 -10.69 5.92 -15.49
CA TYR A 273 -10.56 7.03 -16.43
C TYR A 273 -9.99 6.54 -17.75
N GLY A 274 -10.47 7.09 -18.84
CA GLY A 274 -9.91 6.82 -20.16
C GLY A 274 -9.51 8.08 -20.89
N ILE A 275 -8.44 8.01 -21.66
CA ILE A 275 -7.99 9.09 -22.54
C ILE A 275 -7.97 8.64 -24.00
N GLU A 276 -8.58 9.42 -24.89
CA GLU A 276 -8.57 9.17 -26.32
C GLU A 276 -8.08 10.37 -27.11
N LYS A 277 -7.46 10.10 -28.25
CA LYS A 277 -7.04 11.12 -29.20
C LYS A 277 -7.92 11.06 -30.47
N LYS A 278 -8.59 12.18 -30.80
CA LYS A 278 -9.38 12.33 -32.01
C LYS A 278 -8.77 13.45 -32.90
N GLY A 279 -8.07 13.07 -33.95
CA GLY A 279 -7.31 14.01 -34.75
C GLY A 279 -6.17 14.67 -33.97
N LYS A 280 -6.30 15.96 -33.67
CA LYS A 280 -5.33 16.75 -32.88
C LYS A 280 -5.78 16.92 -31.42
N ASP A 281 -7.02 16.60 -31.13
CA ASP A 281 -7.65 16.84 -29.83
C ASP A 281 -7.57 15.63 -28.93
N PHE A 282 -7.44 15.87 -27.62
CA PHE A 282 -7.43 14.86 -26.59
C PHE A 282 -8.68 14.99 -25.72
N TYR A 283 -9.26 13.87 -25.33
CA TYR A 283 -10.47 13.79 -24.54
C TYR A 283 -10.27 12.83 -23.39
N VAL A 284 -10.70 13.22 -22.20
CA VAL A 284 -10.73 12.35 -21.00
C VAL A 284 -12.17 12.08 -20.62
N THR A 285 -12.45 10.85 -20.25
CA THR A 285 -13.76 10.42 -19.76
C THR A 285 -13.58 9.68 -18.43
N ASN A 286 -14.39 10.02 -17.43
CA ASN A 286 -14.54 9.22 -16.23
C ASN A 286 -15.60 8.15 -16.46
N HIS A 287 -15.19 6.89 -16.57
CA HIS A 287 -16.06 5.73 -16.71
C HIS A 287 -16.42 5.13 -15.34
N GLY A 288 -15.67 5.51 -14.31
CA GLY A 288 -15.86 5.03 -12.95
C GLY A 288 -16.98 5.74 -12.20
N THR A 289 -17.11 5.39 -10.94
CA THR A 289 -18.07 6.00 -10.02
C THR A 289 -17.41 6.86 -8.95
N PHE A 290 -16.09 6.79 -8.86
CA PHE A 290 -15.28 7.58 -7.95
C PHE A 290 -14.62 8.75 -8.70
N ASN A 291 -14.82 9.96 -8.21
CA ASN A 291 -14.27 11.18 -8.83
C ASN A 291 -13.04 11.66 -8.05
N VAL A 292 -11.88 11.55 -8.67
CA VAL A 292 -10.60 12.00 -8.10
C VAL A 292 -9.87 12.93 -9.05
N PRO A 293 -8.95 13.78 -8.57
CA PRO A 293 -7.99 14.44 -9.44
C PRO A 293 -7.17 13.39 -10.19
N ILE A 294 -6.88 13.65 -11.45
CA ILE A 294 -6.02 12.77 -12.25
C ILE A 294 -4.79 13.53 -12.73
N GLU A 295 -3.64 12.86 -12.69
CA GLU A 295 -2.41 13.39 -13.26
C GLU A 295 -2.30 12.98 -14.72
N ILE A 296 -1.97 13.93 -15.61
CA ILE A 296 -1.79 13.68 -17.03
C ILE A 296 -0.42 14.19 -17.45
N SER A 297 0.36 13.32 -18.11
CA SER A 297 1.58 13.70 -18.80
C SER A 297 1.35 13.75 -20.30
N TYR A 298 1.97 14.74 -20.94
CA TYR A 298 1.94 14.98 -22.38
C TYR A 298 3.32 14.75 -22.98
N TYR A 299 3.37 14.13 -24.17
CA TYR A 299 4.61 13.73 -24.80
C TYR A 299 4.70 14.23 -26.25
N ASP A 300 5.92 14.57 -26.68
CA ASP A 300 6.25 14.93 -28.07
C ASP A 300 6.37 13.69 -28.99
N SER A 301 6.70 13.92 -30.26
CA SER A 301 6.90 12.85 -31.25
C SER A 301 8.10 11.94 -30.97
N ASN A 302 9.04 12.39 -30.15
CA ASN A 302 10.23 11.64 -29.76
C ASN A 302 9.99 10.81 -28.48
N GLY A 303 8.85 11.04 -27.82
CA GLY A 303 8.51 10.40 -26.54
C GLY A 303 9.05 11.13 -25.32
N ASN A 304 9.52 12.37 -25.45
CA ASN A 304 9.90 13.19 -24.31
C ASN A 304 8.65 13.78 -23.66
N GLU A 305 8.58 13.72 -22.32
CA GLU A 305 7.55 14.43 -21.57
C GLU A 305 7.77 15.94 -21.70
N ILE A 306 6.71 16.66 -22.10
CA ILE A 306 6.75 18.11 -22.35
C ILE A 306 5.95 18.91 -21.33
N ASP A 307 5.03 18.25 -20.65
CA ASP A 307 4.23 18.86 -19.59
C ASP A 307 3.54 17.80 -18.74
N ARG A 308 3.21 18.16 -17.51
CA ARG A 308 2.47 17.31 -16.55
C ARG A 308 1.57 18.19 -15.70
N SER A 309 0.32 17.78 -15.54
CA SER A 309 -0.66 18.56 -14.77
C SER A 309 -1.73 17.69 -14.13
N TRP A 310 -2.27 18.19 -13.01
CA TRP A 310 -3.44 17.61 -12.35
C TRP A 310 -4.71 18.29 -12.85
N ILE A 311 -5.74 17.49 -13.15
CA ILE A 311 -7.06 17.99 -13.54
C ILE A 311 -8.16 17.23 -12.81
N ARG A 312 -9.35 17.82 -12.74
CA ARG A 312 -10.58 17.13 -12.31
C ARG A 312 -11.50 16.98 -13.51
N VAL A 313 -12.05 15.79 -13.66
CA VAL A 313 -12.99 15.46 -14.73
C VAL A 313 -14.20 14.79 -14.09
N ASP A 314 -15.32 15.48 -14.11
CA ASP A 314 -16.60 14.93 -13.72
C ASP A 314 -17.03 13.82 -14.70
N ARG A 315 -18.18 13.17 -14.46
CA ARG A 315 -18.69 12.01 -15.23
C ARG A 315 -18.89 12.24 -16.74
N ASN A 316 -18.47 13.37 -17.27
CA ASN A 316 -18.59 13.71 -18.69
C ASN A 316 -17.27 13.58 -19.41
N THR A 317 -17.32 13.44 -20.73
CA THR A 317 -16.12 13.56 -21.57
C THR A 317 -15.71 15.03 -21.67
N VAL A 318 -14.48 15.33 -21.33
CA VAL A 318 -13.90 16.66 -21.36
C VAL A 318 -12.80 16.73 -22.42
N LYS A 319 -12.86 17.75 -23.28
CA LYS A 319 -11.76 18.06 -24.18
C LYS A 319 -10.64 18.75 -23.39
N LEU A 320 -9.41 18.30 -23.55
CA LEU A 320 -8.25 18.85 -22.87
C LEU A 320 -7.65 20.03 -23.62
N GLU A 321 -7.22 21.04 -22.91
CA GLU A 321 -6.25 22.03 -23.38
C GLU A 321 -4.86 21.39 -23.26
N VAL A 322 -4.20 21.20 -24.40
CA VAL A 322 -2.93 20.49 -24.43
C VAL A 322 -1.76 21.37 -24.85
N PRO A 323 -0.56 21.16 -24.35
CA PRO A 323 0.65 21.88 -24.77
C PRO A 323 0.91 21.71 -26.27
N LYS A 324 1.53 22.72 -26.89
CA LYS A 324 1.95 22.64 -28.30
C LYS A 324 2.88 21.45 -28.50
N ASN A 325 2.74 20.79 -29.64
CA ASN A 325 3.51 19.61 -30.03
C ASN A 325 3.18 18.32 -29.26
N SER A 326 2.12 18.30 -28.45
CA SER A 326 1.65 17.05 -27.82
C SER A 326 1.16 16.07 -28.86
N VAL A 327 1.74 14.89 -28.93
CA VAL A 327 1.31 13.79 -29.82
C VAL A 327 0.74 12.60 -29.08
N HIS A 328 1.12 12.45 -27.81
CA HIS A 328 0.63 11.41 -26.89
C HIS A 328 0.30 12.02 -25.54
N ALA A 329 -0.58 11.34 -24.78
CA ALA A 329 -0.85 11.65 -23.39
C ALA A 329 -1.12 10.37 -22.62
N THR A 330 -0.79 10.42 -21.32
CA THR A 330 -0.95 9.30 -20.39
C THR A 330 -1.57 9.82 -19.09
N ILE A 331 -2.64 9.21 -18.65
CA ILE A 331 -3.19 9.40 -17.30
C ILE A 331 -2.37 8.54 -16.35
N ASP A 332 -2.07 9.06 -15.15
CA ASP A 332 -1.33 8.36 -14.10
C ASP A 332 0.00 7.75 -14.60
N PRO A 333 0.93 8.58 -15.11
CA PRO A 333 2.16 8.11 -15.75
C PRO A 333 3.02 7.27 -14.81
N ASP A 334 2.99 7.56 -13.52
CA ASP A 334 3.77 6.88 -12.49
C ASP A 334 2.99 5.73 -11.80
N GLN A 335 1.75 5.47 -12.22
CA GLN A 335 0.91 4.33 -11.82
C GLN A 335 0.53 4.29 -10.33
N TYR A 336 0.27 5.44 -9.74
CA TYR A 336 -0.23 5.54 -8.36
C TYR A 336 -1.74 5.38 -8.24
N MET A 337 -2.50 5.72 -9.27
CA MET A 337 -3.95 5.67 -9.25
C MET A 337 -4.46 4.23 -9.35
N PRO A 338 -5.34 3.79 -8.44
CA PRO A 338 -5.93 2.45 -8.48
C PRO A 338 -7.08 2.36 -9.51
N ASP A 339 -6.77 2.70 -10.74
CA ASP A 339 -7.67 2.57 -11.89
C ASP A 339 -7.87 1.10 -12.24
N ILE A 340 -9.13 0.68 -12.44
CA ILE A 340 -9.46 -0.73 -12.71
C ILE A 340 -9.20 -1.14 -14.17
N TYR A 341 -8.98 -0.17 -15.06
CA TYR A 341 -8.75 -0.44 -16.48
C TYR A 341 -7.64 0.45 -17.06
N LYS A 342 -6.45 0.36 -16.50
CA LYS A 342 -5.29 1.20 -16.88
C LYS A 342 -4.91 1.16 -18.36
N ALA A 343 -5.42 0.19 -19.11
CA ALA A 343 -5.17 0.07 -20.54
C ALA A 343 -5.78 1.19 -21.40
N ASN A 344 -6.81 1.89 -20.90
CA ASN A 344 -7.41 3.06 -21.55
C ASN A 344 -6.79 4.40 -21.07
N ASN A 345 -5.82 4.35 -20.14
CA ASN A 345 -5.15 5.54 -19.60
C ASN A 345 -4.08 6.11 -20.54
N VAL A 346 -3.87 5.54 -21.71
CA VAL A 346 -2.85 5.98 -22.66
C VAL A 346 -3.41 6.13 -24.07
N THR A 347 -2.97 7.18 -24.77
CA THR A 347 -3.36 7.39 -26.18
C THR A 347 -2.54 6.55 -27.16
N LYS A 348 -1.43 5.97 -26.72
CA LYS A 348 -0.58 5.06 -27.52
C LYS A 348 0.03 4.01 -26.62
N ARG A 349 -0.25 2.75 -26.91
CA ARG A 349 0.37 1.61 -26.25
C ARG A 349 1.65 1.19 -26.95
N LYS A 350 2.67 0.82 -26.18
CA LYS A 350 3.84 0.12 -26.67
C LYS A 350 3.57 -1.39 -26.66
N ILE A 351 4.21 -2.09 -27.58
CA ILE A 351 4.21 -3.55 -27.61
C ILE A 351 5.59 -4.00 -27.16
N ASN A 352 5.66 -4.69 -26.04
CA ASN A 352 6.90 -5.20 -25.47
C ASN A 352 6.97 -6.73 -25.66
N PRO A 353 7.79 -7.23 -26.61
CA PRO A 353 8.04 -8.66 -26.70
C PRO A 353 8.98 -9.08 -25.55
N ASN A 354 8.52 -9.97 -24.70
CA ASN A 354 9.29 -10.51 -23.59
C ASN A 354 9.55 -11.99 -23.81
N PHE A 355 10.81 -12.41 -23.64
CA PHE A 355 11.17 -13.82 -23.56
C PHE A 355 11.05 -14.24 -22.10
N LEU A 356 10.12 -15.15 -21.80
CA LEU A 356 9.68 -15.52 -20.45
C LEU A 356 8.65 -14.53 -19.86
N PHE A 357 8.19 -14.81 -18.64
CA PHE A 357 7.18 -13.97 -17.98
C PHE A 357 7.75 -12.62 -17.58
N SER A 358 7.13 -11.55 -18.06
CA SER A 358 7.33 -10.20 -17.51
C SER A 358 6.21 -9.85 -16.55
N ILE A 359 6.49 -8.92 -15.65
CA ILE A 359 5.44 -8.22 -14.92
C ILE A 359 4.84 -7.20 -15.87
N PRO A 360 3.52 -7.17 -16.00
CA PRO A 360 2.87 -6.28 -16.93
C PRO A 360 3.09 -4.81 -16.58
N ASN A 361 3.48 -4.04 -17.57
CA ASN A 361 3.21 -2.62 -17.55
C ASN A 361 1.75 -2.43 -17.98
N TYR A 362 0.93 -1.92 -17.08
CA TYR A 362 -0.52 -1.76 -17.31
C TYR A 362 -0.88 -0.87 -18.50
N HIS A 363 0.04 0.02 -18.90
CA HIS A 363 -0.14 0.92 -20.03
C HIS A 363 0.25 0.29 -21.37
N ASP A 364 1.03 -0.78 -21.37
CA ASP A 364 1.61 -1.41 -22.55
C ASP A 364 0.94 -2.76 -22.86
N ILE A 365 1.29 -3.31 -24.03
CA ILE A 365 0.94 -4.67 -24.41
C ILE A 365 2.19 -5.53 -24.26
N ASP A 366 2.21 -6.41 -23.30
CA ASP A 366 3.29 -7.35 -23.09
C ASP A 366 2.99 -8.66 -23.82
N ILE A 367 3.85 -9.02 -24.79
CA ILE A 367 3.81 -10.31 -25.48
C ILE A 367 4.85 -11.21 -24.84
N ASN A 368 4.40 -12.19 -24.04
CA ASN A 368 5.28 -13.16 -23.43
C ASN A 368 5.48 -14.35 -24.39
N ILE A 369 6.72 -14.52 -24.86
CA ILE A 369 7.12 -15.62 -25.73
C ILE A 369 7.76 -16.71 -24.87
N LEU A 370 7.03 -17.78 -24.66
CA LEU A 370 7.56 -19.00 -24.02
C LEU A 370 8.03 -19.99 -25.10
N PRO A 371 9.06 -20.82 -24.87
CA PRO A 371 9.55 -21.78 -25.84
C PRO A 371 8.49 -22.73 -26.42
N TRP A 372 7.35 -22.88 -25.72
CA TRP A 372 6.24 -23.79 -26.04
C TRP A 372 4.85 -23.19 -25.98
N PHE A 373 4.72 -21.87 -25.59
CA PHE A 373 3.46 -21.17 -25.47
C PHE A 373 3.59 -19.72 -25.88
N PHE A 374 2.59 -19.20 -26.61
CA PHE A 374 2.36 -17.77 -26.77
C PHE A 374 1.23 -17.38 -25.81
N SER A 375 1.48 -16.48 -24.87
CA SER A 375 0.43 -15.74 -24.19
C SER A 375 0.60 -14.28 -24.49
N TYR A 376 -0.47 -13.60 -24.86
CA TYR A 376 -0.48 -12.14 -24.84
C TYR A 376 -1.45 -11.71 -23.75
N ASN A 377 -0.99 -10.82 -22.91
CA ASN A 377 -1.84 -10.17 -21.93
C ASN A 377 -2.08 -8.74 -22.43
N THR A 378 -3.26 -8.50 -22.95
CA THR A 378 -3.85 -7.18 -22.82
C THR A 378 -4.53 -7.21 -21.46
N TYR A 379 -4.15 -6.35 -20.53
CA TYR A 379 -4.92 -6.18 -19.30
C TYR A 379 -6.26 -5.49 -19.60
N ASN A 380 -7.06 -6.17 -20.34
CA ASN A 380 -8.50 -6.03 -20.34
C ASN A 380 -8.94 -6.87 -19.15
N GLY A 381 -8.91 -6.27 -17.94
CA GLY A 381 -9.22 -7.02 -16.74
C GLY A 381 -10.32 -8.03 -16.98
N PHE A 382 -10.04 -9.27 -16.61
CA PHE A 382 -11.04 -10.34 -16.60
C PHE A 382 -12.21 -9.98 -15.74
#